data_1087e041fd1287a74376b51a40893623
#
_entry.id   1087e041fd1287a74376b51a40893623
#
_cell.length_a   1.000
_cell.length_b   1.000
_cell.length_c   1.000
_cell.angle_alpha   90.00
_cell.angle_beta   90.00
_cell.angle_gamma   90.00
#
_symmetry.space_group_name_H-M   'P 1'
#
loop_
_entity.id
_entity.type
_entity.pdbx_description
1 polymer ?
#
loop_
_entity_poly.entity_id
_entity_poly.type
_entity_poly.pdbx_seq_one_letter_code
_entity_poly.pdbx_strand_id
1 'polypeptide(L)'
;MSVVPIEPVSRVLLRDQAVTLIRSAILSGELPPGSVVKDSALAGRLGLSVAPVRTALARLADEGLVESKPQSHTRVTPLVLRQVRDAAVVVRAMHELAVAEAAPAVTAADVTAMRAANRRFAVAVATGDLDTALAADDELHEVLLARCGNGAVRATIDRFTPAVRRLERQRFAAAHGHGSVVLHERLISACANGDVAAAVSTTTEIWTALLSELEETPDERS
;
A
#
# COMPACT_ATOMS: atom_id res chain seq x y z
N MET A 1 45.70 -22.36 -13.79
CA MET A 1 44.27 -22.45 -14.15
C MET A 1 43.53 -21.37 -13.31
N SER A 2 43.13 -20.27 -13.94
CA SER A 2 42.36 -19.22 -13.26
C SER A 2 40.93 -19.72 -13.06
N VAL A 3 40.52 -19.84 -11.80
CA VAL A 3 39.12 -20.09 -11.44
C VAL A 3 38.37 -18.79 -11.65
N VAL A 4 37.45 -18.74 -12.63
CA VAL A 4 36.54 -17.62 -12.84
C VAL A 4 35.59 -17.61 -11.65
N PRO A 5 35.49 -16.52 -10.85
CA PRO A 5 34.56 -16.45 -9.75
C PRO A 5 33.12 -16.41 -10.30
N ILE A 6 32.31 -17.39 -9.90
CA ILE A 6 30.86 -17.37 -10.17
C ILE A 6 30.25 -16.41 -9.16
N GLU A 7 29.81 -15.23 -9.63
CA GLU A 7 29.07 -14.29 -8.78
C GLU A 7 27.68 -14.87 -8.44
N PRO A 8 27.26 -14.81 -7.17
CA PRO A 8 25.92 -15.26 -6.78
C PRO A 8 24.87 -14.36 -7.46
N VAL A 9 24.01 -14.96 -8.28
CA VAL A 9 22.85 -14.25 -8.84
C VAL A 9 21.94 -13.84 -7.67
N SER A 10 21.59 -12.55 -7.60
CA SER A 10 20.60 -12.03 -6.67
C SER A 10 19.27 -12.77 -6.88
N ARG A 11 18.97 -13.73 -6.01
CA ARG A 11 17.73 -14.48 -6.04
C ARG A 11 16.62 -13.63 -5.41
N VAL A 12 15.99 -12.78 -6.20
CA VAL A 12 14.59 -12.45 -5.90
C VAL A 12 13.84 -13.77 -5.97
N LEU A 13 13.38 -14.24 -4.82
CA LEU A 13 12.75 -15.56 -4.77
C LEU A 13 11.50 -15.52 -5.65
N LEU A 14 11.31 -16.49 -6.54
CA LEU A 14 10.17 -16.57 -7.46
C LEU A 14 8.81 -16.43 -6.72
N ARG A 15 8.76 -16.85 -5.46
CA ARG A 15 7.59 -16.65 -4.60
C ARG A 15 7.31 -15.18 -4.32
N ASP A 16 8.35 -14.34 -4.10
CA ASP A 16 8.17 -12.92 -3.79
C ASP A 16 7.75 -12.15 -5.05
N GLN A 17 8.27 -12.53 -6.22
CA GLN A 17 7.79 -12.04 -7.51
C GLN A 17 6.32 -12.42 -7.74
N ALA A 18 5.94 -13.67 -7.46
CA ALA A 18 4.55 -14.12 -7.58
C ALA A 18 3.63 -13.32 -6.63
N VAL A 19 4.04 -13.07 -5.38
CA VAL A 19 3.28 -12.24 -4.44
C VAL A 19 3.04 -10.84 -5.02
N THR A 20 4.10 -10.19 -5.50
CA THR A 20 4.02 -8.83 -6.05
C THR A 20 3.09 -8.77 -7.27
N LEU A 21 3.25 -9.69 -8.22
CA LEU A 21 2.45 -9.70 -9.45
C LEU A 21 0.97 -10.03 -9.17
N ILE A 22 0.69 -11.02 -8.32
CA ILE A 22 -0.70 -11.39 -8.00
C ILE A 22 -1.36 -10.26 -7.18
N ARG A 23 -0.65 -9.66 -6.22
CA ARG A 23 -1.14 -8.51 -5.47
C ARG A 23 -1.49 -7.35 -6.41
N SER A 24 -0.61 -7.00 -7.33
CA SER A 24 -0.86 -5.96 -8.33
C SER A 24 -2.11 -6.26 -9.16
N ALA A 25 -2.28 -7.50 -9.64
CA ALA A 25 -3.46 -7.92 -10.40
C ALA A 25 -4.77 -7.83 -9.59
N ILE A 26 -4.72 -8.11 -8.28
CA ILE A 26 -5.88 -7.95 -7.39
C ILE A 26 -6.19 -6.46 -7.17
N LEU A 27 -5.17 -5.66 -6.91
CA LEU A 27 -5.33 -4.23 -6.63
C LEU A 27 -5.76 -3.45 -7.86
N SER A 28 -5.28 -3.83 -9.06
CA SER A 28 -5.71 -3.23 -10.34
C SER A 28 -7.11 -3.64 -10.78
N GLY A 29 -7.68 -4.68 -10.17
CA GLY A 29 -8.97 -5.26 -10.58
C GLY A 29 -8.88 -6.26 -11.74
N GLU A 30 -7.68 -6.57 -12.24
CA GLU A 30 -7.44 -7.63 -13.23
C GLU A 30 -7.88 -9.02 -12.70
N LEU A 31 -7.73 -9.21 -11.38
CA LEU A 31 -8.35 -10.27 -10.61
C LEU A 31 -9.45 -9.64 -9.74
N PRO A 32 -10.71 -9.62 -10.21
CA PRO A 32 -11.76 -8.88 -9.53
C PRO A 32 -12.18 -9.52 -8.20
N PRO A 33 -12.72 -8.73 -7.26
CA PRO A 33 -13.25 -9.24 -6.00
C PRO A 33 -14.26 -10.38 -6.22
N GLY A 34 -14.16 -11.44 -5.42
CA GLY A 34 -15.03 -12.62 -5.51
C GLY A 34 -14.66 -13.61 -6.63
N SER A 35 -13.70 -13.28 -7.51
CA SER A 35 -13.27 -14.19 -8.57
C SER A 35 -12.52 -15.40 -8.02
N VAL A 36 -12.75 -16.57 -8.65
CA VAL A 36 -12.04 -17.80 -8.32
C VAL A 36 -10.69 -17.81 -9.02
N VAL A 37 -9.67 -18.12 -8.25
CA VAL A 37 -8.28 -18.18 -8.71
C VAL A 37 -7.79 -19.62 -8.60
N LYS A 38 -7.29 -20.17 -9.71
CA LYS A 38 -6.67 -21.51 -9.75
C LYS A 38 -5.15 -21.37 -9.79
N ASP A 39 -4.47 -22.04 -8.86
CA ASP A 39 -2.99 -22.04 -8.77
C ASP A 39 -2.32 -22.34 -10.11
N SER A 40 -2.82 -23.35 -10.84
CA SER A 40 -2.26 -23.77 -12.14
C SER A 40 -2.48 -22.73 -13.24
N ALA A 41 -3.61 -22.04 -13.24
CA ALA A 41 -3.91 -21.00 -14.22
C ALA A 41 -3.01 -19.77 -14.00
N LEU A 42 -2.83 -19.34 -12.73
CA LEU A 42 -1.88 -18.27 -12.39
C LEU A 42 -0.45 -18.66 -12.71
N ALA A 43 -0.04 -19.89 -12.39
CA ALA A 43 1.30 -20.38 -12.71
C ALA A 43 1.58 -20.29 -14.22
N GLY A 44 0.63 -20.71 -15.05
CA GLY A 44 0.74 -20.58 -16.51
C GLY A 44 0.83 -19.12 -16.97
N ARG A 45 0.02 -18.22 -16.42
CA ARG A 45 0.05 -16.78 -16.77
C ARG A 45 1.37 -16.10 -16.37
N LEU A 46 1.92 -16.49 -15.23
CA LEU A 46 3.16 -15.91 -14.67
C LEU A 46 4.43 -16.58 -15.20
N GLY A 47 4.33 -17.67 -15.99
CA GLY A 47 5.49 -18.44 -16.43
C GLY A 47 6.22 -19.14 -15.29
N LEU A 48 5.53 -19.47 -14.19
CA LEU A 48 6.08 -20.07 -12.97
C LEU A 48 5.55 -21.50 -12.77
N SER A 49 6.23 -22.28 -11.93
CA SER A 49 5.65 -23.52 -11.41
C SER A 49 4.57 -23.24 -10.37
N VAL A 50 3.73 -24.24 -10.07
CA VAL A 50 2.62 -24.10 -9.13
C VAL A 50 3.08 -23.84 -7.69
N ALA A 51 4.26 -24.34 -7.30
CA ALA A 51 4.74 -24.26 -5.92
C ALA A 51 4.97 -22.81 -5.43
N PRO A 52 5.71 -21.91 -6.13
CA PRO A 52 5.87 -20.53 -5.72
C PRO A 52 4.54 -19.75 -5.75
N VAL A 53 3.62 -20.05 -6.69
CA VAL A 53 2.30 -19.43 -6.75
C VAL A 53 1.45 -19.81 -5.53
N ARG A 54 1.46 -21.08 -5.12
CA ARG A 54 0.75 -21.52 -3.92
C ARG A 54 1.28 -20.86 -2.66
N THR A 55 2.61 -20.72 -2.53
CA THR A 55 3.23 -20.00 -1.43
C THR A 55 2.83 -18.51 -1.43
N ALA A 56 2.78 -17.89 -2.62
CA ALA A 56 2.32 -16.52 -2.77
C ALA A 56 0.84 -16.34 -2.36
N LEU A 57 -0.03 -17.24 -2.80
CA LEU A 57 -1.45 -17.20 -2.43
C LEU A 57 -1.66 -17.41 -0.92
N ALA A 58 -0.87 -18.26 -0.27
CA ALA A 58 -0.93 -18.41 1.19
C ALA A 58 -0.59 -17.08 1.89
N ARG A 59 0.50 -16.40 1.47
CA ARG A 59 0.86 -15.08 2.00
C ARG A 59 -0.22 -14.02 1.74
N LEU A 60 -0.82 -14.01 0.55
CA LEU A 60 -1.90 -13.10 0.21
C LEU A 60 -3.19 -13.40 1.00
N ALA A 61 -3.38 -14.65 1.45
CA ALA A 61 -4.45 -15.01 2.38
C ALA A 61 -4.20 -14.44 3.78
N ASP A 62 -2.95 -14.46 4.27
CA ASP A 62 -2.57 -13.82 5.53
C ASP A 62 -2.76 -12.28 5.48
N GLU A 63 -2.62 -11.69 4.29
CA GLU A 63 -2.88 -10.28 4.00
C GLU A 63 -4.39 -9.99 3.77
N GLY A 64 -5.25 -11.01 3.78
CA GLY A 64 -6.69 -10.88 3.57
C GLY A 64 -7.10 -10.56 2.12
N LEU A 65 -6.19 -10.64 1.15
CA LEU A 65 -6.46 -10.38 -0.27
C LEU A 65 -7.13 -11.56 -1.00
N VAL A 66 -6.90 -12.77 -0.50
CA VAL A 66 -7.56 -13.98 -0.99
C VAL A 66 -8.03 -14.82 0.18
N GLU A 67 -9.04 -15.65 -0.04
CA GLU A 67 -9.51 -16.67 0.89
C GLU A 67 -9.38 -18.06 0.24
N SER A 68 -8.82 -19.00 0.98
CA SER A 68 -8.69 -20.39 0.54
C SER A 68 -9.68 -21.26 1.30
N LYS A 69 -10.60 -21.91 0.60
CA LYS A 69 -11.43 -22.97 1.19
C LYS A 69 -10.73 -24.32 1.00
N PRO A 70 -10.47 -25.09 2.08
CA PRO A 70 -9.86 -26.40 1.96
C PRO A 70 -10.60 -27.25 0.93
N GLN A 71 -9.85 -27.92 0.04
CA GLN A 71 -10.35 -28.83 -1.00
C GLN A 71 -11.25 -28.22 -2.09
N SER A 72 -11.36 -26.86 -2.18
CA SER A 72 -12.25 -26.23 -3.14
C SER A 72 -11.49 -25.30 -4.10
N HIS A 73 -11.29 -24.07 -3.71
CA HIS A 73 -10.66 -23.06 -4.55
C HIS A 73 -10.14 -21.89 -3.70
N THR A 74 -9.21 -21.16 -4.26
CA THR A 74 -8.82 -19.83 -3.76
C THR A 74 -9.69 -18.79 -4.46
N ARG A 75 -10.17 -17.79 -3.72
CA ARG A 75 -11.00 -16.70 -4.23
C ARG A 75 -10.40 -15.38 -3.80
N VAL A 76 -10.44 -14.38 -4.68
CA VAL A 76 -10.14 -13.00 -4.29
C VAL A 76 -11.19 -12.53 -3.29
N THR A 77 -10.76 -12.02 -2.15
CA THR A 77 -11.65 -11.59 -1.07
C THR A 77 -12.59 -10.48 -1.58
N PRO A 78 -13.90 -10.57 -1.35
CA PRO A 78 -14.81 -9.47 -1.60
C PRO A 78 -14.35 -8.22 -0.85
N LEU A 79 -14.61 -7.04 -1.42
CA LEU A 79 -14.38 -5.79 -0.71
C LEU A 79 -15.50 -5.60 0.32
N VAL A 80 -15.21 -5.88 1.58
CA VAL A 80 -16.13 -5.66 2.69
C VAL A 80 -15.81 -4.31 3.31
N LEU A 81 -16.61 -3.29 3.05
CA LEU A 81 -16.37 -1.89 3.48
C LEU A 81 -16.08 -1.77 4.97
N ARG A 82 -16.78 -2.54 5.81
CA ARG A 82 -16.52 -2.58 7.26
C ARG A 82 -15.08 -3.02 7.57
N GLN A 83 -14.60 -4.09 6.91
CA GLN A 83 -13.23 -4.59 7.13
C GLN A 83 -12.18 -3.60 6.64
N VAL A 84 -12.44 -2.91 5.53
CA VAL A 84 -11.57 -1.83 5.03
C VAL A 84 -11.52 -0.68 6.02
N ARG A 85 -12.67 -0.28 6.58
CA ARG A 85 -12.74 0.76 7.61
C ARG A 85 -11.97 0.37 8.87
N ASP A 86 -12.18 -0.85 9.37
CA ASP A 86 -11.47 -1.36 10.56
C ASP A 86 -9.94 -1.37 10.31
N ALA A 87 -9.50 -1.82 9.13
CA ALA A 87 -8.10 -1.79 8.72
C ALA A 87 -7.54 -0.36 8.64
N ALA A 88 -8.29 0.57 8.02
CA ALA A 88 -7.86 1.96 7.86
C ALA A 88 -7.70 2.69 9.19
N VAL A 89 -8.56 2.40 10.19
CA VAL A 89 -8.42 2.95 11.56
C VAL A 89 -7.10 2.50 12.20
N VAL A 90 -6.73 1.22 12.03
CA VAL A 90 -5.47 0.69 12.56
C VAL A 90 -4.28 1.30 11.83
N VAL A 91 -4.31 1.35 10.49
CA VAL A 91 -3.23 1.92 9.68
C VAL A 91 -3.03 3.40 10.01
N ARG A 92 -4.12 4.16 10.16
CA ARG A 92 -4.06 5.56 10.63
C ARG A 92 -3.29 5.68 11.95
N ALA A 93 -3.70 4.93 12.97
CA ALA A 93 -3.04 4.99 14.28
C ALA A 93 -1.55 4.66 14.20
N MET A 94 -1.16 3.72 13.32
CA MET A 94 0.25 3.37 13.10
C MET A 94 1.00 4.48 12.36
N HIS A 95 0.38 5.16 11.39
CA HIS A 95 0.99 6.32 10.73
C HIS A 95 1.13 7.51 11.69
N GLU A 96 0.13 7.80 12.51
CA GLU A 96 0.20 8.84 13.54
C GLU A 96 1.36 8.59 14.51
N LEU A 97 1.51 7.34 14.97
CA LEU A 97 2.65 6.93 15.82
C LEU A 97 3.99 7.08 15.08
N ALA A 98 4.06 6.59 13.83
CA ALA A 98 5.30 6.70 13.04
C ALA A 98 5.71 8.16 12.83
N VAL A 99 4.76 9.04 12.53
CA VAL A 99 5.00 10.49 12.35
C VAL A 99 5.46 11.13 13.65
N ALA A 100 4.83 10.80 14.79
CA ALA A 100 5.22 11.33 16.10
C ALA A 100 6.67 10.97 16.46
N GLU A 101 7.08 9.73 16.16
CA GLU A 101 8.45 9.27 16.41
C GLU A 101 9.46 9.80 15.39
N ALA A 102 9.07 9.94 14.11
CA ALA A 102 9.96 10.33 13.02
C ALA A 102 10.19 11.84 12.94
N ALA A 103 9.17 12.67 13.18
CA ALA A 103 9.22 14.12 12.92
C ALA A 103 10.41 14.84 13.58
N PRO A 104 10.85 14.52 14.83
CA PRO A 104 12.02 15.15 15.44
C PRO A 104 13.35 14.82 14.75
N ALA A 105 13.40 13.73 13.97
CA ALA A 105 14.60 13.23 13.31
C ALA A 105 14.61 13.49 11.79
N VAL A 106 13.59 14.15 11.24
CA VAL A 106 13.49 14.47 9.82
C VAL A 106 14.59 15.45 9.42
N THR A 107 15.34 15.14 8.37
CA THR A 107 16.42 15.95 7.83
C THR A 107 15.98 16.77 6.62
N ALA A 108 16.79 17.77 6.22
CA ALA A 108 16.56 18.53 4.99
C ALA A 108 16.54 17.63 3.73
N ALA A 109 17.31 16.53 3.73
CA ALA A 109 17.30 15.55 2.64
C ALA A 109 15.96 14.81 2.58
N ASP A 110 15.40 14.44 3.73
CA ASP A 110 14.08 13.80 3.82
C ASP A 110 12.97 14.73 3.31
N VAL A 111 12.98 15.99 3.74
CA VAL A 111 12.05 17.02 3.25
C VAL A 111 12.12 17.15 1.74
N THR A 112 13.33 17.13 1.18
CA THR A 112 13.54 17.21 -0.28
C THR A 112 12.96 15.97 -0.98
N ALA A 113 13.16 14.77 -0.43
CA ALA A 113 12.63 13.53 -0.96
C ALA A 113 11.09 13.51 -0.89
N MET A 114 10.50 13.87 0.25
CA MET A 114 9.03 13.95 0.43
C MET A 114 8.41 14.96 -0.55
N ARG A 115 9.01 16.15 -0.73
CA ARG A 115 8.53 17.13 -1.73
C ARG A 115 8.64 16.61 -3.16
N ALA A 116 9.72 15.89 -3.48
CA ALA A 116 9.85 15.28 -4.80
C ALA A 116 8.77 14.23 -5.06
N ALA A 117 8.45 13.39 -4.07
CA ALA A 117 7.36 12.43 -4.14
C ALA A 117 6.00 13.14 -4.29
N ASN A 118 5.73 14.18 -3.48
CA ASN A 118 4.47 14.93 -3.58
C ASN A 118 4.28 15.63 -4.95
N ARG A 119 5.35 16.12 -5.57
CA ARG A 119 5.27 16.67 -6.94
C ARG A 119 4.92 15.58 -7.97
N ARG A 120 5.52 14.39 -7.88
CA ARG A 120 5.15 13.25 -8.75
C ARG A 120 3.70 12.82 -8.53
N PHE A 121 3.28 12.76 -7.29
CA PHE A 121 1.90 12.49 -6.91
C PHE A 121 0.94 13.50 -7.56
N ALA A 122 1.21 14.80 -7.43
CA ALA A 122 0.38 15.86 -8.01
C ALA A 122 0.25 15.74 -9.55
N VAL A 123 1.35 15.46 -10.26
CA VAL A 123 1.33 15.24 -11.71
C VAL A 123 0.51 14.00 -12.06
N ALA A 124 0.71 12.90 -11.35
CA ALA A 124 0.03 11.64 -11.60
C ALA A 124 -1.49 11.76 -11.38
N VAL A 125 -1.92 12.43 -10.29
CA VAL A 125 -3.34 12.73 -10.04
C VAL A 125 -3.92 13.60 -11.15
N ALA A 126 -3.22 14.64 -11.59
CA ALA A 126 -3.69 15.54 -12.65
C ALA A 126 -3.81 14.84 -14.01
N THR A 127 -3.01 13.80 -14.26
CA THR A 127 -3.02 13.04 -15.54
C THR A 127 -3.86 11.75 -15.46
N GLY A 128 -4.40 11.40 -14.28
CA GLY A 128 -5.15 10.17 -14.06
C GLY A 128 -4.29 8.90 -14.04
N ASP A 129 -2.97 9.02 -13.87
CA ASP A 129 -2.05 7.88 -13.73
C ASP A 129 -2.08 7.34 -12.28
N LEU A 130 -3.04 6.44 -12.03
CA LEU A 130 -3.29 5.90 -10.70
C LEU A 130 -2.12 5.11 -10.13
N ASP A 131 -1.40 4.37 -10.95
CA ASP A 131 -0.30 3.54 -10.47
C ASP A 131 0.88 4.41 -10.03
N THR A 132 1.21 5.45 -10.81
CA THR A 132 2.21 6.44 -10.42
C THR A 132 1.78 7.26 -9.21
N ALA A 133 0.49 7.62 -9.10
CA ALA A 133 -0.03 8.34 -7.92
C ALA A 133 0.16 7.52 -6.64
N LEU A 134 -0.29 6.25 -6.64
CA LEU A 134 -0.15 5.36 -5.49
C LEU A 134 1.32 5.12 -5.11
N ALA A 135 2.19 4.93 -6.10
CA ALA A 135 3.63 4.73 -5.84
C ALA A 135 4.28 5.99 -5.24
N ALA A 136 3.92 7.17 -5.71
CA ALA A 136 4.45 8.44 -5.21
C ALA A 136 3.93 8.76 -3.80
N ASP A 137 2.69 8.40 -3.50
CA ASP A 137 2.09 8.47 -2.16
C ASP A 137 2.86 7.58 -1.17
N ASP A 138 3.11 6.31 -1.56
CA ASP A 138 3.92 5.38 -0.78
C ASP A 138 5.33 5.92 -0.50
N GLU A 139 6.00 6.47 -1.51
CA GLU A 139 7.35 7.01 -1.36
C GLU A 139 7.40 8.18 -0.37
N LEU A 140 6.37 9.03 -0.34
CA LEU A 140 6.30 10.12 0.62
C LEU A 140 6.20 9.60 2.06
N HIS A 141 5.27 8.68 2.29
CA HIS A 141 5.03 8.12 3.62
C HIS A 141 6.17 7.21 4.08
N GLU A 142 6.84 6.53 3.14
CA GLU A 142 7.99 5.66 3.41
C GLU A 142 9.14 6.40 4.10
N VAL A 143 9.37 7.67 3.77
CA VAL A 143 10.40 8.47 4.43
C VAL A 143 10.18 8.54 5.94
N LEU A 144 8.95 8.75 6.37
CA LEU A 144 8.60 8.84 7.79
C LEU A 144 8.64 7.47 8.47
N LEU A 145 8.17 6.42 7.78
CA LEU A 145 8.23 5.05 8.30
C LEU A 145 9.67 4.57 8.46
N ALA A 146 10.55 4.90 7.53
CA ALA A 146 11.98 4.59 7.62
C ALA A 146 12.65 5.34 8.77
N ARG A 147 12.29 6.60 9.01
CA ARG A 147 12.80 7.40 10.13
C ARG A 147 12.30 6.93 11.48
N CYS A 148 11.06 6.52 11.59
CA CYS A 148 10.51 5.90 12.78
C CYS A 148 11.29 4.63 13.16
N GLY A 149 11.68 3.82 12.18
CA GLY A 149 12.48 2.61 12.40
C GLY A 149 11.80 1.51 13.23
N ASN A 150 10.52 1.67 13.58
CA ASN A 150 9.76 0.73 14.39
C ASN A 150 9.24 -0.42 13.52
N GLY A 151 9.90 -1.57 13.62
CA GLY A 151 9.55 -2.76 12.83
C GLY A 151 8.14 -3.29 13.08
N ALA A 152 7.57 -3.11 14.27
CA ALA A 152 6.21 -3.54 14.58
C ALA A 152 5.16 -2.62 13.91
N VAL A 153 5.41 -1.30 13.90
CA VAL A 153 4.60 -0.33 13.16
C VAL A 153 4.60 -0.68 11.67
N ARG A 154 5.79 -0.89 11.10
CA ARG A 154 5.96 -1.31 9.70
C ARG A 154 5.16 -2.58 9.38
N ALA A 155 5.38 -3.64 10.14
CA ALA A 155 4.71 -4.92 9.89
C ALA A 155 3.18 -4.81 9.99
N THR A 156 2.68 -3.96 10.88
CA THR A 156 1.23 -3.72 11.02
C THR A 156 0.68 -2.96 9.81
N ILE A 157 1.36 -1.91 9.36
CA ILE A 157 0.98 -1.15 8.17
C ILE A 157 0.99 -2.07 6.94
N ASP A 158 2.09 -2.80 6.70
CA ASP A 158 2.23 -3.70 5.54
C ASP A 158 1.12 -4.75 5.49
N ARG A 159 0.67 -5.23 6.65
CA ARG A 159 -0.41 -6.22 6.75
C ARG A 159 -1.76 -5.67 6.28
N PHE A 160 -2.09 -4.43 6.64
CA PHE A 160 -3.43 -3.87 6.42
C PHE A 160 -3.53 -2.93 5.21
N THR A 161 -2.40 -2.37 4.74
CA THR A 161 -2.36 -1.50 3.56
C THR A 161 -3.04 -2.13 2.32
N PRO A 162 -2.91 -3.43 1.99
CA PRO A 162 -3.57 -3.99 0.83
C PRO A 162 -5.10 -3.86 0.84
N ALA A 163 -5.74 -3.91 2.01
CA ALA A 163 -7.18 -3.69 2.14
C ALA A 163 -7.56 -2.22 1.88
N VAL A 164 -6.75 -1.29 2.39
CA VAL A 164 -6.95 0.16 2.25
C VAL A 164 -6.65 0.62 0.81
N ARG A 165 -5.65 0.02 0.17
CA ARG A 165 -5.18 0.38 -1.18
C ARG A 165 -6.28 0.33 -2.24
N ARG A 166 -7.24 -0.57 -2.10
CA ARG A 166 -8.41 -0.63 -2.98
C ARG A 166 -9.28 0.63 -2.88
N LEU A 167 -9.41 1.18 -1.69
CA LEU A 167 -10.14 2.42 -1.44
C LEU A 167 -9.38 3.63 -2.00
N GLU A 168 -8.08 3.73 -1.73
CA GLU A 168 -7.23 4.80 -2.26
C GLU A 168 -7.26 4.83 -3.78
N ARG A 169 -7.26 3.67 -4.42
CA ARG A 169 -7.36 3.57 -5.87
C ARG A 169 -8.69 4.12 -6.40
N GLN A 170 -9.81 3.85 -5.74
CA GLN A 170 -11.12 4.43 -6.09
C GLN A 170 -11.12 5.95 -5.90
N ARG A 171 -10.56 6.43 -4.80
CA ARG A 171 -10.46 7.85 -4.47
C ARG A 171 -9.67 8.63 -5.52
N PHE A 172 -8.48 8.16 -5.87
CA PHE A 172 -7.65 8.84 -6.86
C PHE A 172 -8.27 8.79 -8.26
N ALA A 173 -8.99 7.71 -8.60
CA ALA A 173 -9.77 7.62 -9.83
C ALA A 173 -10.91 8.64 -9.91
N ALA A 174 -11.53 8.98 -8.77
CA ALA A 174 -12.63 9.95 -8.69
C ALA A 174 -12.15 11.43 -8.62
N ALA A 175 -10.89 11.72 -8.93
CA ALA A 175 -10.25 13.05 -8.88
C ALA A 175 -10.17 13.69 -7.47
N HIS A 176 -10.41 12.95 -6.40
CA HIS A 176 -10.32 13.45 -5.02
C HIS A 176 -8.86 13.55 -4.52
N GLY A 177 -7.89 13.10 -5.30
CA GLY A 177 -6.46 13.16 -4.93
C GLY A 177 -5.87 14.58 -4.80
N HIS A 178 -6.51 15.62 -5.38
CA HIS A 178 -6.02 17.00 -5.30
C HIS A 178 -5.95 17.53 -3.88
N GLY A 179 -6.90 17.17 -3.01
CA GLY A 179 -6.87 17.52 -1.59
C GLY A 179 -5.68 16.93 -0.85
N SER A 180 -5.26 15.72 -1.22
CA SER A 180 -4.10 15.05 -0.62
C SER A 180 -2.80 15.78 -0.91
N VAL A 181 -2.63 16.39 -2.10
CA VAL A 181 -1.42 17.18 -2.45
C VAL A 181 -1.19 18.31 -1.44
N VAL A 182 -2.26 19.00 -1.04
CA VAL A 182 -2.19 20.11 -0.08
C VAL A 182 -1.88 19.60 1.33
N LEU A 183 -2.53 18.51 1.74
CA LEU A 183 -2.30 17.89 3.04
C LEU A 183 -0.87 17.33 3.15
N HIS A 184 -0.34 16.73 2.10
CA HIS A 184 1.06 16.28 2.05
C HIS A 184 2.04 17.44 2.24
N GLU A 185 1.83 18.60 1.57
CA GLU A 185 2.73 19.76 1.76
C GLU A 185 2.63 20.33 3.18
N ARG A 186 1.44 20.30 3.81
CA ARG A 186 1.28 20.68 5.23
C ARG A 186 2.06 19.72 6.15
N LEU A 187 1.95 18.39 5.91
CA LEU A 187 2.71 17.39 6.66
C LEU A 187 4.22 17.60 6.51
N ILE A 188 4.70 17.78 5.28
CA ILE A 188 6.12 18.02 4.99
C ILE A 188 6.60 19.29 5.69
N SER A 189 5.82 20.37 5.65
CA SER A 189 6.16 21.64 6.29
C SER A 189 6.20 21.52 7.81
N ALA A 190 5.26 20.81 8.42
CA ALA A 190 5.26 20.53 9.85
C ALA A 190 6.52 19.73 10.27
N CYS A 191 6.87 18.68 9.52
CA CYS A 191 8.08 17.91 9.75
C CYS A 191 9.37 18.78 9.59
N ALA A 192 9.42 19.64 8.55
CA ALA A 192 10.56 20.52 8.31
C ALA A 192 10.80 21.53 9.45
N ASN A 193 9.72 21.93 10.14
CA ASN A 193 9.76 22.85 11.27
C ASN A 193 9.91 22.13 12.62
N GLY A 194 9.94 20.79 12.65
CA GLY A 194 9.95 19.99 13.89
C GLY A 194 8.65 20.08 14.70
N ASP A 195 7.55 20.51 14.07
CA ASP A 195 6.25 20.63 14.72
C ASP A 195 5.53 19.28 14.70
N VAL A 196 5.84 18.46 15.70
CA VAL A 196 5.28 17.10 15.86
C VAL A 196 3.75 17.13 15.96
N ALA A 197 3.21 18.11 16.69
CA ALA A 197 1.75 18.18 16.90
C ALA A 197 1.02 18.47 15.58
N ALA A 198 1.51 19.43 14.80
CA ALA A 198 0.97 19.74 13.49
C ALA A 198 1.14 18.57 12.50
N ALA A 199 2.29 17.88 12.54
CA ALA A 199 2.54 16.73 11.69
C ALA A 199 1.55 15.58 11.98
N VAL A 200 1.32 15.23 13.23
CA VAL A 200 0.35 14.21 13.65
C VAL A 200 -1.07 14.64 13.29
N SER A 201 -1.46 15.87 13.60
CA SER A 201 -2.79 16.39 13.26
C SER A 201 -3.06 16.34 11.75
N THR A 202 -2.07 16.72 10.93
CA THR A 202 -2.20 16.65 9.46
C THR A 202 -2.31 15.20 8.98
N THR A 203 -1.58 14.27 9.60
CA THR A 203 -1.72 12.83 9.31
C THR A 203 -3.13 12.34 9.62
N THR A 204 -3.70 12.74 10.75
CA THR A 204 -5.10 12.43 11.09
C THR A 204 -6.06 12.99 10.03
N GLU A 205 -5.85 14.22 9.56
CA GLU A 205 -6.69 14.82 8.50
C GLU A 205 -6.60 14.04 7.17
N ILE A 206 -5.40 13.60 6.74
CA ILE A 206 -5.20 12.79 5.54
C ILE A 206 -6.06 11.51 5.62
N TRP A 207 -5.98 10.80 6.73
CA TRP A 207 -6.73 9.56 6.94
C TRP A 207 -8.23 9.77 7.14
N THR A 208 -8.62 10.87 7.77
CA THR A 208 -10.05 11.23 7.94
C THR A 208 -10.67 11.54 6.59
N ALA A 209 -9.97 12.28 5.73
CA ALA A 209 -10.43 12.54 4.37
C ALA A 209 -10.58 11.26 3.52
N LEU A 210 -9.72 10.26 3.73
CA LEU A 210 -9.86 8.94 3.08
C LEU A 210 -11.07 8.18 3.62
N LEU A 211 -11.31 8.19 4.94
CA LEU A 211 -12.38 7.45 5.59
C LEU A 211 -13.76 8.04 5.34
N SER A 212 -13.90 9.37 5.22
CA SER A 212 -15.19 10.02 4.96
C SER A 212 -15.83 9.55 3.65
N GLU A 213 -15.05 9.18 2.67
CA GLU A 213 -15.56 8.67 1.39
C GLU A 213 -16.16 7.26 1.50
N LEU A 214 -15.77 6.48 2.52
CA LEU A 214 -16.42 5.19 2.83
C LEU A 214 -17.85 5.35 3.37
N GLU A 215 -18.16 6.52 3.95
CA GLU A 215 -19.48 6.80 4.51
C GLU A 215 -20.48 7.24 3.44
N GLU A 216 -19.97 7.81 2.34
CA GLU A 216 -20.79 8.27 1.21
C GLU A 216 -21.12 7.12 0.21
N THR A 217 -20.45 5.97 0.32
CA THR A 217 -20.74 4.82 -0.54
C THR A 217 -21.85 3.98 0.11
N PRO A 218 -23.06 3.91 -0.48
CA PRO A 218 -24.16 3.10 0.09
C PRO A 218 -23.73 1.63 0.15
N ASP A 219 -23.99 0.99 1.28
CA ASP A 219 -23.78 -0.45 1.45
C ASP A 219 -24.73 -1.19 0.49
N GLU A 220 -24.20 -1.74 -0.62
CA GLU A 220 -24.98 -2.46 -1.63
C GLU A 220 -25.48 -3.83 -1.11
N ARG A 221 -25.88 -3.91 0.15
CA ARG A 221 -26.57 -5.08 0.71
C ARG A 221 -27.69 -4.68 1.66
N SER A 222 -28.84 -4.51 1.11
CA SER A 222 -30.12 -4.84 1.75
C SER A 222 -30.74 -6.01 1.01
#